data_322a72275930ad039264243d2575e02c
#
_entry.id   322a72275930ad039264243d2575e02c
#
_cell.length_a   1.000
_cell.length_b   1.000
_cell.length_c   1.000
_cell.angle_alpha   90.00
_cell.angle_beta   90.00
_cell.angle_gamma   90.00
#
_symmetry.space_group_name_H-M   'P 1'
#
loop_
_entity.id
_entity.type
_entity.pdbx_description
1 polymer ?
#
loop_
_entity_poly.entity_id
_entity_poly.type
_entity_poly.pdbx_seq_one_letter_code
_entity_poly.pdbx_strand_id
1 'polypeptide(L)'
;MILIREVADASVIMGISKPAGLKSPCGEVKIMNPLFVGIDVSSRNNVAYLMKPDGSKHSSFSVQNNLGGAKLLSEKIVSALRSMQLSDVVIGLEATSIYGDSLVYALREDGSLGRFQRKIHVLNPKQVKKFKEAYPDLPKNDFVDAFVIADHLRFGRIAKEVYMDDYRYQALRTLTRARFDVIQNLTREKQRFANYLFLKCSGIAQDKDIQNTSATTIALMERFETVDDLANADLDELTAFLDEKGRNFADPAAKAKVIRTAARDSYRLPVTVNNSVNQAMAVSIASMRALEKQVKVLDKAIEQQFEIIPNTLTSIPGIGKVYS
;
A
#
# COMPACT_ATOMS: atom_id res chain seq x y z
N MET A 1 -34.98 29.29 1.95
CA MET A 1 -34.75 30.27 3.02
C MET A 1 -33.95 29.60 4.12
N ILE A 2 -32.69 30.08 4.34
CA ILE A 2 -31.94 30.03 5.60
C ILE A 2 -31.17 28.68 5.82
N LEU A 3 -29.89 28.62 6.14
CA LEU A 3 -28.80 29.56 6.45
C LEU A 3 -27.45 28.81 6.26
N ILE A 4 -26.56 29.42 5.53
CA ILE A 4 -25.13 29.11 5.58
C ILE A 4 -24.62 29.67 6.89
N ARG A 5 -24.01 28.86 7.74
CA ARG A 5 -23.19 29.33 8.86
C ARG A 5 -21.78 28.76 8.74
N GLU A 6 -20.88 29.70 8.65
CA GLU A 6 -19.44 29.69 8.75
C GLU A 6 -18.92 28.64 9.72
N VAL A 7 -17.98 27.82 9.25
CA VAL A 7 -17.09 27.05 10.13
C VAL A 7 -15.92 27.96 10.45
N ALA A 8 -15.94 28.45 11.68
CA ALA A 8 -14.89 29.27 12.24
C ALA A 8 -13.57 28.49 12.32
N ASP A 9 -12.50 29.22 12.06
CA ASP A 9 -11.10 28.86 12.10
C ASP A 9 -10.73 28.18 13.44
N ALA A 10 -10.30 26.90 13.37
CA ALA A 10 -9.92 26.09 14.53
C ALA A 10 -8.61 26.56 15.23
N SER A 11 -8.03 27.66 14.77
CA SER A 11 -6.79 28.22 15.33
C SER A 11 -6.97 29.04 16.63
N VAL A 12 -8.21 29.29 17.05
CA VAL A 12 -8.51 30.15 18.20
C VAL A 12 -8.70 29.41 19.53
N ILE A 13 -8.75 28.07 19.52
CA ILE A 13 -9.06 27.29 20.74
C ILE A 13 -7.80 26.74 21.48
N MET A 14 -6.63 26.81 20.89
CA MET A 14 -5.38 26.51 21.61
C MET A 14 -4.47 27.74 21.60
N GLY A 15 -4.39 28.44 22.72
CA GLY A 15 -3.50 29.58 22.95
C GLY A 15 -2.00 29.22 22.85
N ILE A 16 -1.55 28.81 21.66
CA ILE A 16 -0.14 28.63 21.33
C ILE A 16 0.31 29.89 20.59
N SER A 17 0.99 30.77 21.30
CA SER A 17 1.69 31.90 20.70
C SER A 17 2.67 31.39 19.65
N LYS A 18 2.52 31.83 18.39
CA LYS A 18 3.50 31.59 17.33
C LYS A 18 4.85 32.13 17.78
N PRO A 19 5.94 31.34 17.72
CA PRO A 19 7.27 31.89 17.89
C PRO A 19 7.52 32.88 16.74
N ALA A 20 7.83 34.11 17.10
CA ALA A 20 8.25 35.14 16.17
C ALA A 20 9.59 34.74 15.53
N GLY A 21 9.63 34.72 14.20
CA GLY A 21 10.89 34.78 13.48
C GLY A 21 11.41 33.53 12.80
N LEU A 22 10.59 32.84 12.00
CA LEU A 22 11.11 32.07 10.86
C LEU A 22 10.39 32.55 9.61
N LYS A 23 10.99 33.56 8.98
CA LYS A 23 10.70 33.87 7.56
C LYS A 23 11.11 32.67 6.77
N SER A 24 10.17 31.95 6.15
CA SER A 24 10.46 30.97 5.11
C SER A 24 11.22 31.67 3.99
N PRO A 25 12.44 31.27 3.64
CA PRO A 25 13.18 31.85 2.55
C PRO A 25 12.80 31.14 1.26
N CYS A 26 11.58 31.25 0.82
CA CYS A 26 11.24 31.02 -0.58
C CYS A 26 9.89 31.68 -0.83
N GLY A 27 9.92 32.89 -1.38
CA GLY A 27 8.75 33.50 -1.98
C GLY A 27 8.20 32.52 -3.02
N GLU A 28 6.89 32.27 -3.03
CA GLU A 28 6.22 31.55 -4.11
C GLU A 28 6.63 32.19 -5.44
N VAL A 29 7.51 31.51 -6.18
CA VAL A 29 7.88 31.95 -7.52
C VAL A 29 6.65 31.76 -8.39
N LYS A 30 5.99 32.87 -8.72
CA LYS A 30 4.82 32.89 -9.59
C LYS A 30 5.26 32.44 -10.98
N ILE A 31 4.98 31.18 -11.31
CA ILE A 31 5.22 30.64 -12.66
C ILE A 31 4.30 31.40 -13.62
N MET A 32 4.88 32.15 -14.55
CA MET A 32 4.14 32.89 -15.55
C MET A 32 4.42 32.29 -16.93
N ASN A 33 3.33 31.93 -17.65
CA ASN A 33 3.39 31.35 -18.99
C ASN A 33 4.21 30.05 -19.12
N PRO A 34 3.97 29.01 -18.34
CA PRO A 34 4.75 27.78 -18.41
C PRO A 34 4.43 26.95 -19.65
N LEU A 35 5.38 26.12 -20.05
CA LEU A 35 5.10 24.96 -20.89
C LEU A 35 4.34 23.92 -20.06
N PHE A 36 3.19 23.45 -20.53
CA PHE A 36 2.46 22.37 -19.87
C PHE A 36 2.79 21.04 -20.56
N VAL A 37 3.19 20.05 -19.74
CA VAL A 37 3.54 18.71 -20.22
C VAL A 37 2.66 17.68 -19.53
N GLY A 38 1.73 17.10 -20.27
CA GLY A 38 0.94 15.97 -19.80
C GLY A 38 1.59 14.66 -20.26
N ILE A 39 1.69 13.70 -19.33
CA ILE A 39 2.29 12.40 -19.61
C ILE A 39 1.30 11.31 -19.20
N ASP A 40 0.87 10.51 -20.18
CA ASP A 40 0.20 9.25 -19.94
C ASP A 40 1.24 8.14 -19.79
N VAL A 41 1.18 7.42 -18.66
CA VAL A 41 2.21 6.44 -18.27
C VAL A 41 1.67 5.02 -18.38
N SER A 42 2.37 4.19 -19.14
CA SER A 42 2.12 2.76 -19.18
C SER A 42 3.35 1.95 -18.77
N SER A 43 3.21 0.65 -18.65
CA SER A 43 4.32 -0.24 -18.27
C SER A 43 5.49 -0.24 -19.27
N ARG A 44 5.21 0.03 -20.56
CA ARG A 44 6.20 -0.03 -21.65
C ARG A 44 6.56 1.32 -22.21
N ASN A 45 5.60 2.21 -22.33
CA ASN A 45 5.77 3.50 -22.99
C ASN A 45 5.14 4.62 -22.18
N ASN A 46 5.68 5.80 -22.32
CA ASN A 46 5.13 7.06 -21.82
C ASN A 46 4.78 7.91 -23.01
N VAL A 47 3.54 8.39 -23.10
CA VAL A 47 3.09 9.31 -24.13
C VAL A 47 3.05 10.71 -23.55
N ALA A 48 3.78 11.62 -24.18
CA ALA A 48 3.87 13.02 -23.77
C ALA A 48 3.15 13.95 -24.75
N TYR A 49 2.43 14.92 -24.19
CA TYR A 49 1.83 16.02 -24.91
C TYR A 49 2.35 17.34 -24.37
N LEU A 50 3.01 18.12 -25.21
CA LEU A 50 3.56 19.44 -24.88
C LEU A 50 2.57 20.51 -25.39
N MET A 51 2.06 21.28 -24.44
CA MET A 51 1.07 22.33 -24.68
C MET A 51 1.67 23.70 -24.35
N LYS A 52 1.49 24.63 -25.27
CA LYS A 52 1.92 26.03 -25.06
C LYS A 52 1.05 26.73 -24.03
N PRO A 53 1.49 27.89 -23.49
CA PRO A 53 0.69 28.66 -22.53
C PRO A 53 -0.70 29.07 -23.04
N ASP A 54 -0.84 29.29 -24.35
CA ASP A 54 -2.11 29.63 -25.02
C ASP A 54 -3.06 28.44 -25.19
N GLY A 55 -2.64 27.21 -24.80
CA GLY A 55 -3.39 25.99 -24.97
C GLY A 55 -3.19 25.28 -26.31
N SER A 56 -2.46 25.87 -27.25
CA SER A 56 -2.16 25.23 -28.54
C SER A 56 -1.12 24.11 -28.39
N LYS A 57 -1.21 23.11 -29.26
CA LYS A 57 -0.24 22.02 -29.30
C LYS A 57 1.14 22.52 -29.74
N HIS A 58 2.17 22.18 -28.99
CA HIS A 58 3.54 22.28 -29.49
C HIS A 58 3.96 20.98 -30.18
N SER A 59 3.92 19.85 -29.44
CA SER A 59 4.28 18.54 -29.98
C SER A 59 3.66 17.43 -29.13
N SER A 60 3.62 16.21 -29.68
CA SER A 60 3.33 15.01 -28.92
C SER A 60 4.15 13.85 -29.44
N PHE A 61 4.59 12.97 -28.57
CA PHE A 61 5.44 11.83 -28.90
C PHE A 61 5.34 10.74 -27.83
N SER A 62 5.81 9.55 -28.18
CA SER A 62 5.96 8.44 -27.24
C SER A 62 7.44 8.16 -27.01
N VAL A 63 7.77 7.77 -25.78
CA VAL A 63 9.10 7.29 -25.39
C VAL A 63 8.95 6.00 -24.59
N GLN A 64 9.98 5.17 -24.57
CA GLN A 64 9.98 3.97 -23.73
C GLN A 64 9.97 4.34 -22.25
N ASN A 65 9.29 3.54 -21.41
CA ASN A 65 9.30 3.72 -19.97
C ASN A 65 10.56 3.10 -19.35
N ASN A 66 11.71 3.74 -19.60
CA ASN A 66 13.02 3.39 -19.07
C ASN A 66 13.90 4.64 -18.96
N LEU A 67 15.12 4.48 -18.46
CA LEU A 67 16.07 5.59 -18.29
C LEU A 67 16.38 6.35 -19.60
N GLY A 68 16.55 5.61 -20.70
CA GLY A 68 16.79 6.22 -22.03
C GLY A 68 15.61 7.05 -22.50
N GLY A 69 14.40 6.54 -22.35
CA GLY A 69 13.18 7.27 -22.67
C GLY A 69 12.94 8.48 -21.78
N ALA A 70 13.26 8.40 -20.48
CA ALA A 70 13.19 9.55 -19.57
C ALA A 70 14.16 10.66 -19.98
N LYS A 71 15.40 10.33 -20.36
CA LYS A 71 16.38 11.29 -20.89
C LYS A 71 15.90 11.96 -22.18
N LEU A 72 15.40 11.15 -23.13
CA LEU A 72 14.85 11.67 -24.39
C LEU A 72 13.64 12.60 -24.15
N LEU A 73 12.79 12.26 -23.18
CA LEU A 73 11.68 13.12 -22.76
C LEU A 73 12.17 14.45 -22.21
N SER A 74 13.16 14.44 -21.31
CA SER A 74 13.79 15.65 -20.77
C SER A 74 14.42 16.52 -21.88
N GLU A 75 15.15 15.92 -22.79
CA GLU A 75 15.77 16.61 -23.93
C GLU A 75 14.72 17.30 -24.82
N LYS A 76 13.62 16.62 -25.14
CA LYS A 76 12.53 17.19 -25.92
C LYS A 76 11.81 18.33 -25.20
N ILE A 77 11.60 18.23 -23.89
CA ILE A 77 11.02 19.30 -23.06
C ILE A 77 11.98 20.51 -23.06
N VAL A 78 13.26 20.30 -22.82
CA VAL A 78 14.29 21.37 -22.83
C VAL A 78 14.37 22.04 -24.20
N SER A 79 14.35 21.28 -25.29
CA SER A 79 14.31 21.80 -26.65
C SER A 79 13.09 22.71 -26.91
N ALA A 80 11.91 22.26 -26.45
CA ALA A 80 10.69 23.04 -26.56
C ALA A 80 10.75 24.35 -25.75
N LEU A 81 11.24 24.29 -24.50
CA LEU A 81 11.42 25.48 -23.65
C LEU A 81 12.36 26.50 -24.30
N ARG A 82 13.47 26.03 -24.85
CA ARG A 82 14.44 26.91 -25.54
C ARG A 82 13.88 27.53 -26.81
N SER A 83 13.20 26.73 -27.65
CA SER A 83 12.61 27.22 -28.90
C SER A 83 11.54 28.30 -28.69
N MET A 84 10.85 28.25 -27.57
CA MET A 84 9.81 29.21 -27.20
C MET A 84 10.32 30.30 -26.23
N GLN A 85 11.56 30.24 -25.83
CA GLN A 85 12.17 31.17 -24.84
C GLN A 85 11.40 31.19 -23.50
N LEU A 86 10.90 30.03 -23.06
CA LEU A 86 10.22 29.84 -21.79
C LEU A 86 11.18 29.44 -20.68
N SER A 87 10.96 29.98 -19.48
CA SER A 87 11.72 29.65 -18.27
C SER A 87 11.07 28.62 -17.39
N ASP A 88 9.77 28.36 -17.61
CA ASP A 88 8.92 27.64 -16.68
C ASP A 88 8.25 26.43 -17.35
N VAL A 89 8.19 25.30 -16.62
CA VAL A 89 7.50 24.08 -17.06
C VAL A 89 6.69 23.48 -15.93
N VAL A 90 5.48 23.06 -16.27
CA VAL A 90 4.60 22.29 -15.39
C VAL A 90 4.38 20.93 -16.02
N ILE A 91 4.84 19.88 -15.37
CA ILE A 91 4.77 18.50 -15.82
C ILE A 91 3.72 17.78 -14.97
N GLY A 92 2.85 17.03 -15.59
CA GLY A 92 1.88 16.21 -14.88
C GLY A 92 1.76 14.82 -15.45
N LEU A 93 1.52 13.88 -14.57
CA LEU A 93 1.22 12.50 -14.91
C LEU A 93 0.12 11.97 -13.97
N GLU A 94 -0.61 10.98 -14.43
CA GLU A 94 -1.63 10.34 -13.62
C GLU A 94 -1.02 9.31 -12.66
N ALA A 95 -1.50 9.27 -11.42
CA ALA A 95 -1.08 8.29 -10.40
C ALA A 95 -1.66 6.90 -10.69
N THR A 96 -1.43 6.38 -11.88
CA THR A 96 -1.84 5.06 -12.32
C THR A 96 -0.74 4.04 -12.05
N SER A 97 -0.72 3.44 -10.85
CA SER A 97 0.24 2.39 -10.55
C SER A 97 1.68 2.90 -10.23
N ILE A 98 2.58 1.94 -10.02
CA ILE A 98 4.00 2.15 -9.70
C ILE A 98 4.84 2.64 -10.90
N TYR A 99 4.29 2.56 -12.12
CA TYR A 99 5.06 2.81 -13.36
C TYR A 99 5.47 4.27 -13.53
N GLY A 100 4.76 5.20 -12.91
CA GLY A 100 5.06 6.64 -12.94
C GLY A 100 6.13 7.08 -11.95
N ASP A 101 6.32 6.36 -10.86
CA ASP A 101 7.20 6.79 -9.77
C ASP A 101 8.65 6.96 -10.24
N SER A 102 9.19 5.99 -10.98
CA SER A 102 10.57 6.06 -11.53
C SER A 102 10.75 7.21 -12.51
N LEU A 103 9.73 7.51 -13.32
CA LEU A 103 9.76 8.64 -14.24
C LEU A 103 9.79 9.97 -13.49
N VAL A 104 8.99 10.11 -12.43
CA VAL A 104 9.00 11.32 -11.59
C VAL A 104 10.37 11.55 -10.99
N TYR A 105 11.02 10.51 -10.46
CA TYR A 105 12.38 10.61 -9.93
C TYR A 105 13.38 11.04 -11.03
N ALA A 106 13.33 10.39 -12.19
CA ALA A 106 14.21 10.71 -13.31
C ALA A 106 14.05 12.18 -13.76
N LEU A 107 12.83 12.67 -13.91
CA LEU A 107 12.54 14.05 -14.28
C LEU A 107 12.96 15.06 -13.18
N ARG A 108 12.85 14.65 -11.92
CA ARG A 108 13.23 15.48 -10.77
C ARG A 108 14.74 15.62 -10.61
N GLU A 109 15.48 14.55 -10.88
CA GLU A 109 16.95 14.54 -10.78
C GLU A 109 17.65 15.03 -12.06
N ASP A 110 16.90 15.24 -13.15
CA ASP A 110 17.48 15.66 -14.42
C ASP A 110 18.09 17.06 -14.33
N GLY A 111 19.42 17.13 -14.49
CA GLY A 111 20.18 18.39 -14.39
C GLY A 111 19.90 19.37 -15.53
N SER A 112 19.42 18.89 -16.69
CA SER A 112 19.07 19.75 -17.83
C SER A 112 17.77 20.49 -17.60
N LEU A 113 16.78 19.81 -17.02
CA LEU A 113 15.52 20.39 -16.57
C LEU A 113 15.72 21.26 -15.31
N GLY A 114 16.71 20.96 -14.48
CA GLY A 114 17.05 21.72 -13.27
C GLY A 114 17.42 23.18 -13.50
N ARG A 115 17.72 23.55 -14.75
CA ARG A 115 18.00 24.94 -15.17
C ARG A 115 16.74 25.77 -15.37
N PHE A 116 15.57 25.15 -15.37
CA PHE A 116 14.26 25.78 -15.55
C PHE A 116 13.45 25.71 -14.26
N GLN A 117 12.54 26.66 -14.07
CA GLN A 117 11.54 26.58 -12.99
C GLN A 117 10.57 25.44 -13.33
N ARG A 118 10.66 24.33 -12.59
CA ARG A 118 9.83 23.14 -12.85
C ARG A 118 8.92 22.82 -11.70
N LYS A 119 7.69 22.44 -12.03
CA LYS A 119 6.74 21.81 -11.09
C LYS A 119 6.32 20.47 -11.67
N ILE A 120 6.34 19.42 -10.85
CA ILE A 120 5.93 18.09 -11.24
C ILE A 120 4.72 17.69 -10.38
N HIS A 121 3.62 17.36 -11.03
CA HIS A 121 2.36 16.97 -10.38
C HIS A 121 2.03 15.52 -10.69
N VAL A 122 1.72 14.74 -9.66
CA VAL A 122 1.13 13.41 -9.80
C VAL A 122 -0.36 13.54 -9.51
N LEU A 123 -1.17 13.48 -10.57
CA LEU A 123 -2.60 13.77 -10.53
C LEU A 123 -3.43 12.58 -10.06
N ASN A 124 -4.50 12.85 -9.34
CA ASN A 124 -5.43 11.80 -8.95
C ASN A 124 -6.25 11.32 -10.17
N PRO A 125 -6.26 10.00 -10.47
CA PRO A 125 -7.00 9.43 -11.59
C PRO A 125 -8.48 9.82 -11.65
N LYS A 126 -9.13 9.93 -10.49
CA LYS A 126 -10.54 10.36 -10.43
C LYS A 126 -10.73 11.81 -10.88
N GLN A 127 -9.76 12.69 -10.62
CA GLN A 127 -9.83 14.09 -11.05
C GLN A 127 -9.58 14.20 -12.56
N VAL A 128 -8.57 13.50 -13.07
CA VAL A 128 -8.27 13.45 -14.52
C VAL A 128 -9.48 12.90 -15.29
N LYS A 129 -10.08 11.80 -14.81
CA LYS A 129 -11.29 11.24 -15.41
C LYS A 129 -12.44 12.23 -15.46
N LYS A 130 -12.75 12.90 -14.32
CA LYS A 130 -13.82 13.92 -14.29
C LYS A 130 -13.53 15.10 -15.19
N PHE A 131 -12.26 15.51 -15.30
CA PHE A 131 -11.87 16.58 -16.21
C PHE A 131 -12.04 16.15 -17.68
N LYS A 132 -11.70 14.89 -18.02
CA LYS A 132 -11.92 14.32 -19.35
C LYS A 132 -13.41 14.27 -19.74
N GLU A 133 -14.31 14.02 -18.78
CA GLU A 133 -15.76 13.99 -19.02
C GLU A 133 -16.34 15.37 -19.46
N ALA A 134 -15.60 16.47 -19.28
CA ALA A 134 -15.98 17.79 -19.78
C ALA A 134 -15.77 17.94 -21.29
N TYR A 135 -15.08 16.99 -21.93
CA TYR A 135 -14.88 16.98 -23.38
C TYR A 135 -15.84 15.98 -24.03
N PRO A 136 -16.80 16.41 -24.84
CA PRO A 136 -17.63 15.49 -25.59
C PRO A 136 -16.78 14.80 -26.67
N ASP A 137 -17.02 13.51 -26.89
CA ASP A 137 -16.56 12.73 -28.04
C ASP A 137 -15.04 12.64 -28.28
N LEU A 138 -14.21 12.74 -27.23
CA LEU A 138 -12.79 12.48 -27.38
C LEU A 138 -12.51 11.01 -27.72
N PRO A 139 -11.72 10.74 -28.77
CA PRO A 139 -11.31 9.37 -29.09
C PRO A 139 -10.47 8.80 -27.95
N LYS A 140 -10.62 7.49 -27.72
CA LYS A 140 -9.84 6.80 -26.69
C LYS A 140 -8.47 6.42 -27.26
N ASN A 141 -7.46 7.23 -26.94
CA ASN A 141 -6.06 6.91 -27.22
C ASN A 141 -5.14 7.64 -26.24
N ASP A 142 -3.94 7.14 -26.06
CA ASP A 142 -2.96 7.60 -25.07
C ASP A 142 -2.52 9.08 -25.35
N PHE A 143 -2.53 9.54 -26.59
CA PHE A 143 -2.24 10.95 -26.91
C PHE A 143 -3.32 11.90 -26.41
N VAL A 144 -4.59 11.45 -26.44
CA VAL A 144 -5.71 12.21 -25.88
C VAL A 144 -5.63 12.23 -24.37
N ASP A 145 -5.23 11.13 -23.73
CA ASP A 145 -5.06 11.09 -22.28
C ASP A 145 -3.93 12.02 -21.84
N ALA A 146 -2.80 12.02 -22.53
CA ALA A 146 -1.72 12.98 -22.31
C ALA A 146 -2.15 14.44 -22.56
N PHE A 147 -2.95 14.72 -23.59
CA PHE A 147 -3.54 16.04 -23.83
C PHE A 147 -4.44 16.49 -22.67
N VAL A 148 -5.34 15.63 -22.21
CA VAL A 148 -6.25 15.93 -21.08
C VAL A 148 -5.46 16.26 -19.81
N ILE A 149 -4.37 15.55 -19.55
CA ILE A 149 -3.47 15.83 -18.43
C ILE A 149 -2.84 17.23 -18.60
N ALA A 150 -2.30 17.54 -19.78
CA ALA A 150 -1.67 18.84 -20.05
C ALA A 150 -2.68 20.00 -19.88
N ASP A 151 -3.90 19.85 -20.39
CA ASP A 151 -4.93 20.89 -20.28
C ASP A 151 -5.47 21.01 -18.86
N HIS A 152 -5.56 19.91 -18.10
CA HIS A 152 -5.89 19.96 -16.68
C HIS A 152 -4.85 20.77 -15.88
N LEU A 153 -3.55 20.62 -16.20
CA LEU A 153 -2.48 21.44 -15.61
C LEU A 153 -2.65 22.90 -15.96
N ARG A 154 -2.95 23.22 -17.23
CA ARG A 154 -3.17 24.59 -17.71
C ARG A 154 -4.38 25.25 -17.06
N PHE A 155 -5.45 24.51 -16.85
CA PHE A 155 -6.65 24.98 -16.16
C PHE A 155 -6.39 25.36 -14.70
N GLY A 156 -5.36 24.77 -14.07
CA GLY A 156 -4.82 25.22 -12.78
C GLY A 156 -5.63 24.87 -11.54
N ARG A 157 -6.76 24.16 -11.65
CA ARG A 157 -7.54 23.67 -10.48
C ARG A 157 -6.99 22.35 -9.94
N ILE A 158 -5.70 22.32 -9.64
CA ILE A 158 -5.03 21.14 -9.06
C ILE A 158 -5.12 21.29 -7.55
N ALA A 159 -5.85 20.40 -6.90
CA ALA A 159 -6.22 20.50 -5.49
C ALA A 159 -5.05 20.42 -4.50
N LYS A 160 -3.93 19.83 -4.87
CA LYS A 160 -2.64 19.86 -4.13
C LYS A 160 -1.53 19.34 -5.05
N GLU A 161 -0.36 19.97 -4.99
CA GLU A 161 0.87 19.32 -5.43
C GLU A 161 1.02 18.04 -4.61
N VAL A 162 1.18 16.88 -5.27
CA VAL A 162 1.58 15.69 -4.53
C VAL A 162 3.04 15.91 -4.15
N TYR A 163 3.23 16.24 -2.91
CA TYR A 163 4.52 16.46 -2.29
C TYR A 163 5.27 15.11 -2.27
N MET A 164 6.13 14.89 -3.23
CA MET A 164 7.10 13.80 -3.21
C MET A 164 8.45 14.31 -2.69
N ASP A 165 8.42 15.14 -1.66
CA ASP A 165 9.62 15.84 -1.21
C ASP A 165 10.59 14.97 -0.42
N ASP A 166 10.14 13.86 0.12
CA ASP A 166 11.01 13.02 0.92
C ASP A 166 10.93 11.55 0.49
N TYR A 167 12.02 11.07 -0.11
CA TYR A 167 12.19 9.65 -0.48
C TYR A 167 11.97 8.69 0.71
N ARG A 168 12.14 9.16 1.96
CA ARG A 168 11.90 8.39 3.18
C ARG A 168 10.41 8.01 3.31
N TYR A 169 9.49 8.94 3.01
CA TYR A 169 8.05 8.62 3.02
C TYR A 169 7.67 7.65 1.92
N GLN A 170 8.30 7.73 0.75
CA GLN A 170 8.05 6.77 -0.32
C GLN A 170 8.59 5.38 0.03
N ALA A 171 9.76 5.30 0.65
CA ALA A 171 10.32 4.05 1.15
C ALA A 171 9.39 3.42 2.21
N LEU A 172 8.93 4.21 3.19
CA LEU A 172 7.99 3.76 4.20
C LEU A 172 6.66 3.29 3.59
N ARG A 173 6.12 4.04 2.62
CA ARG A 173 4.90 3.67 1.88
C ARG A 173 5.04 2.35 1.15
N THR A 174 6.19 2.08 0.54
CA THR A 174 6.46 0.82 -0.15
C THR A 174 6.46 -0.35 0.84
N LEU A 175 7.14 -0.21 1.97
CA LEU A 175 7.22 -1.24 3.00
C LEU A 175 5.86 -1.51 3.66
N THR A 176 5.10 -0.46 3.98
CA THR A 176 3.78 -0.60 4.61
C THR A 176 2.76 -1.26 3.67
N ARG A 177 2.81 -0.97 2.37
CA ARG A 177 1.99 -1.66 1.36
C ARG A 177 2.37 -3.13 1.23
N ALA A 178 3.67 -3.43 1.13
CA ALA A 178 4.14 -4.81 1.09
C ALA A 178 3.69 -5.59 2.34
N ARG A 179 3.79 -4.97 3.53
CA ARG A 179 3.29 -5.56 4.77
C ARG A 179 1.79 -5.83 4.73
N PHE A 180 1.01 -4.88 4.24
CA PHE A 180 -0.44 -5.04 4.09
C PHE A 180 -0.77 -6.25 3.20
N ASP A 181 -0.11 -6.41 2.06
CA ASP A 181 -0.32 -7.52 1.14
C ASP A 181 0.04 -8.87 1.78
N VAL A 182 1.16 -8.93 2.54
CA VAL A 182 1.56 -10.14 3.27
C VAL A 182 0.53 -10.50 4.36
N ILE A 183 0.00 -9.52 5.10
CA ILE A 183 -1.05 -9.74 6.11
C ILE A 183 -2.34 -10.25 5.45
N GLN A 184 -2.72 -9.73 4.30
CA GLN A 184 -3.88 -10.23 3.54
C GLN A 184 -3.70 -11.69 3.12
N ASN A 185 -2.50 -12.05 2.66
CA ASN A 185 -2.17 -13.42 2.31
C ASN A 185 -2.19 -14.34 3.54
N LEU A 186 -1.64 -13.89 4.67
CA LEU A 186 -1.67 -14.64 5.93
C LEU A 186 -3.12 -14.87 6.40
N THR A 187 -3.98 -13.86 6.29
CA THR A 187 -5.41 -13.98 6.65
C THR A 187 -6.12 -15.02 5.78
N ARG A 188 -5.86 -15.01 4.47
CA ARG A 188 -6.41 -16.03 3.55
C ARG A 188 -5.91 -17.43 3.90
N GLU A 189 -4.64 -17.55 4.28
CA GLU A 189 -4.05 -18.85 4.62
C GLU A 189 -4.60 -19.38 5.96
N LYS A 190 -4.79 -18.51 6.94
CA LYS A 190 -5.49 -18.86 8.19
C LYS A 190 -6.92 -19.35 7.95
N GLN A 191 -7.62 -18.74 7.00
CA GLN A 191 -8.95 -19.20 6.61
C GLN A 191 -8.93 -20.59 5.95
N ARG A 192 -7.94 -20.87 5.09
CA ARG A 192 -7.76 -22.21 4.50
C ARG A 192 -7.46 -23.25 5.56
N PHE A 193 -6.55 -22.94 6.47
CA PHE A 193 -6.25 -23.80 7.61
C PHE A 193 -7.50 -24.10 8.45
N ALA A 194 -8.32 -23.09 8.76
CA ALA A 194 -9.55 -23.27 9.50
C ALA A 194 -10.54 -24.21 8.76
N ASN A 195 -10.61 -24.14 7.43
CA ASN A 195 -11.42 -25.07 6.63
C ASN A 195 -10.88 -26.51 6.71
N TYR A 196 -9.57 -26.70 6.63
CA TYR A 196 -8.96 -28.04 6.81
C TYR A 196 -9.12 -28.55 8.24
N LEU A 197 -9.02 -27.68 9.23
CA LEU A 197 -9.27 -28.04 10.62
C LEU A 197 -10.72 -28.54 10.80
N PHE A 198 -11.69 -27.87 10.20
CA PHE A 198 -13.08 -28.31 10.24
C PHE A 198 -13.24 -29.69 9.58
N LEU A 199 -12.62 -29.94 8.45
CA LEU A 199 -12.65 -31.24 7.80
C LEU A 199 -12.00 -32.34 8.64
N LYS A 200 -10.85 -32.07 9.25
CA LYS A 200 -10.10 -33.05 10.05
C LYS A 200 -10.74 -33.25 11.44
N CYS A 201 -11.11 -32.16 12.10
CA CYS A 201 -11.60 -32.18 13.48
C CYS A 201 -12.66 -31.10 13.70
N SER A 202 -13.90 -31.39 13.25
CA SER A 202 -15.01 -30.43 13.25
C SER A 202 -15.39 -29.96 14.66
N GLY A 203 -15.27 -30.78 15.67
CA GLY A 203 -15.57 -30.40 17.05
C GLY A 203 -14.60 -29.35 17.58
N ILE A 204 -13.28 -29.50 17.30
CA ILE A 204 -12.29 -28.46 17.65
C ILE A 204 -12.56 -27.16 16.89
N ALA A 205 -12.86 -27.24 15.58
CA ALA A 205 -13.11 -26.07 14.76
C ALA A 205 -14.33 -25.25 15.20
N GLN A 206 -15.30 -25.88 15.86
CA GLN A 206 -16.56 -25.25 16.30
C GLN A 206 -16.52 -24.86 17.79
N ASP A 207 -15.55 -25.33 18.55
CA ASP A 207 -15.45 -25.03 19.98
C ASP A 207 -15.03 -23.56 20.17
N LYS A 208 -15.82 -22.82 20.95
CA LYS A 208 -15.61 -21.38 21.17
C LYS A 208 -14.41 -21.06 22.05
N ASP A 209 -14.00 -22.02 22.88
CA ASP A 209 -12.89 -21.88 23.80
C ASP A 209 -11.55 -22.30 23.17
N ILE A 210 -11.59 -22.86 21.94
CA ILE A 210 -10.40 -23.26 21.19
C ILE A 210 -10.16 -22.30 20.03
N GLN A 211 -9.05 -21.57 20.10
CA GLN A 211 -8.66 -20.70 19.00
C GLN A 211 -8.09 -21.52 17.84
N ASN A 212 -8.80 -21.58 16.72
CA ASN A 212 -8.47 -22.43 15.56
C ASN A 212 -7.06 -22.28 15.02
N THR A 213 -6.52 -21.06 14.99
CA THR A 213 -5.18 -20.75 14.43
C THR A 213 -4.12 -20.50 15.50
N SER A 214 -4.36 -20.95 16.75
CA SER A 214 -3.36 -20.87 17.81
C SER A 214 -2.19 -21.82 17.55
N ALA A 215 -1.02 -21.48 18.08
CA ALA A 215 0.17 -22.35 17.99
C ALA A 215 -0.09 -23.75 18.56
N THR A 216 -0.89 -23.85 19.62
CA THR A 216 -1.28 -25.11 20.25
C THR A 216 -2.17 -25.94 19.34
N THR A 217 -3.19 -25.33 18.71
CA THR A 217 -4.09 -26.02 17.76
C THR A 217 -3.30 -26.52 16.55
N ILE A 218 -2.39 -25.70 16.02
CA ILE A 218 -1.50 -26.12 14.92
C ILE A 218 -0.63 -27.31 15.36
N ALA A 219 -0.02 -27.23 16.54
CA ALA A 219 0.83 -28.32 17.05
C ALA A 219 0.06 -29.62 17.29
N LEU A 220 -1.21 -29.53 17.74
CA LEU A 220 -2.10 -30.72 17.85
C LEU A 220 -2.35 -31.34 16.48
N MET A 221 -2.63 -30.53 15.46
CA MET A 221 -2.90 -31.04 14.11
C MET A 221 -1.66 -31.63 13.44
N GLU A 222 -0.46 -31.20 13.81
CA GLU A 222 0.81 -31.78 13.37
C GLU A 222 1.14 -33.10 14.12
N ARG A 223 0.76 -33.20 15.38
CA ARG A 223 1.06 -34.39 16.20
C ARG A 223 0.14 -35.57 15.89
N PHE A 224 -1.16 -35.32 15.77
CA PHE A 224 -2.17 -36.36 15.60
C PHE A 224 -2.58 -36.48 14.13
N GLU A 225 -2.33 -37.66 13.53
CA GLU A 225 -2.67 -37.89 12.11
C GLU A 225 -4.18 -37.98 11.88
N THR A 226 -4.90 -38.64 12.79
CA THR A 226 -6.34 -38.80 12.71
C THR A 226 -7.05 -38.15 13.90
N VAL A 227 -8.33 -37.88 13.74
CA VAL A 227 -9.18 -37.41 14.84
C VAL A 227 -9.33 -38.51 15.90
N ASP A 228 -9.26 -39.79 15.53
CA ASP A 228 -9.34 -40.92 16.47
C ASP A 228 -8.12 -41.01 17.35
N ASP A 229 -6.92 -40.72 16.83
CA ASP A 229 -5.69 -40.65 17.63
C ASP A 229 -5.84 -39.61 18.74
N LEU A 230 -6.40 -38.44 18.42
CA LEU A 230 -6.63 -37.39 19.40
C LEU A 230 -7.79 -37.71 20.36
N ALA A 231 -8.88 -38.33 19.87
CA ALA A 231 -10.04 -38.71 20.67
C ALA A 231 -9.73 -39.81 21.71
N ASN A 232 -8.75 -40.67 21.40
CA ASN A 232 -8.30 -41.78 22.25
C ASN A 232 -6.96 -41.49 22.97
N ALA A 233 -6.39 -40.29 22.80
CA ALA A 233 -5.14 -39.89 23.45
C ALA A 233 -5.25 -40.01 24.97
N ASP A 234 -4.17 -40.45 25.60
CA ASP A 234 -4.07 -40.44 27.05
C ASP A 234 -4.15 -39.01 27.60
N LEU A 235 -4.91 -38.80 28.67
CA LEU A 235 -5.14 -37.47 29.23
C LEU A 235 -3.88 -36.86 29.84
N ASP A 236 -3.05 -37.68 30.47
CA ASP A 236 -1.84 -37.17 31.13
C ASP A 236 -0.79 -36.79 30.07
N GLU A 237 -0.67 -37.61 28.99
CA GLU A 237 0.16 -37.28 27.85
C GLU A 237 -0.33 -36.01 27.10
N LEU A 238 -1.63 -35.86 26.90
CA LEU A 238 -2.21 -34.69 26.26
C LEU A 238 -2.04 -33.45 27.13
N THR A 239 -2.20 -33.59 28.45
CA THR A 239 -1.95 -32.51 29.42
C THR A 239 -0.51 -32.06 29.39
N ALA A 240 0.43 -32.99 29.43
CA ALA A 240 1.88 -32.67 29.35
C ALA A 240 2.24 -31.98 28.02
N PHE A 241 1.67 -32.44 26.90
CA PHE A 241 1.86 -31.80 25.60
C PHE A 241 1.31 -30.37 25.58
N LEU A 242 0.13 -30.13 26.18
CA LEU A 242 -0.46 -28.79 26.25
C LEU A 242 0.35 -27.86 27.18
N ASP A 243 0.90 -28.37 28.26
CA ASP A 243 1.75 -27.61 29.17
C ASP A 243 3.07 -27.19 28.47
N GLU A 244 3.66 -28.11 27.68
CA GLU A 244 4.89 -27.81 26.88
C GLU A 244 4.62 -26.78 25.76
N LYS A 245 3.54 -26.95 25.00
CA LYS A 245 3.27 -26.15 23.78
C LYS A 245 2.37 -24.94 24.03
N GLY A 246 1.54 -24.98 25.09
CA GLY A 246 0.61 -23.92 25.45
C GLY A 246 1.27 -22.90 26.37
N ARG A 247 1.43 -21.67 25.91
CA ARG A 247 1.86 -20.59 26.80
C ARG A 247 0.69 -20.19 27.69
N ASN A 248 0.79 -20.50 29.00
CA ASN A 248 -0.11 -20.00 30.07
C ASN A 248 -1.55 -20.51 30.03
N PHE A 249 -1.79 -21.81 29.87
CA PHE A 249 -3.08 -22.35 30.28
C PHE A 249 -3.17 -22.34 31.79
N ALA A 250 -4.24 -21.72 32.32
CA ALA A 250 -4.51 -21.73 33.76
C ALA A 250 -4.75 -23.16 34.29
N ASP A 251 -5.32 -24.02 33.46
CA ASP A 251 -5.57 -25.44 33.73
C ASP A 251 -5.40 -26.29 32.46
N PRO A 252 -4.18 -26.80 32.19
CA PRO A 252 -3.90 -27.66 31.04
C PRO A 252 -4.72 -28.95 31.05
N ALA A 253 -5.02 -29.52 32.23
CA ALA A 253 -5.79 -30.78 32.34
C ALA A 253 -7.27 -30.56 31.98
N ALA A 254 -7.89 -29.47 32.42
CA ALA A 254 -9.22 -29.11 31.97
C ALA A 254 -9.26 -28.88 30.45
N LYS A 255 -8.25 -28.20 29.89
CA LYS A 255 -8.15 -27.96 28.44
C LYS A 255 -7.97 -29.26 27.64
N ALA A 256 -7.18 -30.21 28.14
CA ALA A 256 -7.03 -31.54 27.54
C ALA A 256 -8.36 -32.30 27.47
N LYS A 257 -9.17 -32.23 28.53
CA LYS A 257 -10.51 -32.84 28.54
C LYS A 257 -11.42 -32.22 27.47
N VAL A 258 -11.44 -30.89 27.36
CA VAL A 258 -12.22 -30.17 26.34
C VAL A 258 -11.79 -30.58 24.94
N ILE A 259 -10.50 -30.57 24.63
CA ILE A 259 -9.95 -30.94 23.33
C ILE A 259 -10.30 -32.39 22.99
N ARG A 260 -10.13 -33.34 23.92
CA ARG A 260 -10.46 -34.75 23.72
C ARG A 260 -11.94 -34.95 23.49
N THR A 261 -12.81 -34.25 24.21
CA THR A 261 -14.25 -34.29 24.02
C THR A 261 -14.62 -33.76 22.63
N ALA A 262 -14.09 -32.60 22.25
CA ALA A 262 -14.33 -32.03 20.93
C ALA A 262 -13.85 -32.96 19.79
N ALA A 263 -12.73 -33.68 19.98
CA ALA A 263 -12.28 -34.69 19.03
C ALA A 263 -13.26 -35.88 18.93
N ARG A 264 -13.82 -36.33 20.04
CA ARG A 264 -14.84 -37.41 20.08
C ARG A 264 -16.09 -37.03 19.33
N ASP A 265 -16.51 -35.76 19.42
CA ASP A 265 -17.73 -35.26 18.80
C ASP A 265 -17.50 -34.84 17.31
N SER A 266 -16.29 -35.04 16.80
CA SER A 266 -15.96 -34.71 15.40
C SER A 266 -16.39 -35.81 14.43
N TYR A 267 -16.69 -35.42 13.19
CA TYR A 267 -16.89 -36.36 12.08
C TYR A 267 -15.62 -37.16 11.79
N ARG A 268 -15.80 -38.36 11.23
CA ARG A 268 -14.70 -39.24 10.80
C ARG A 268 -14.59 -39.20 9.29
N LEU A 269 -13.41 -38.88 8.78
CA LEU A 269 -13.12 -38.92 7.35
C LEU A 269 -12.66 -40.32 6.92
N PRO A 270 -12.99 -40.73 5.69
CA PRO A 270 -12.33 -41.88 5.07
C PRO A 270 -10.81 -41.66 5.01
N VAL A 271 -10.03 -42.72 5.21
CA VAL A 271 -8.56 -42.65 5.32
C VAL A 271 -7.92 -41.90 4.16
N THR A 272 -8.33 -42.18 2.91
CA THR A 272 -7.81 -41.48 1.73
C THR A 272 -8.04 -39.98 1.76
N VAL A 273 -9.23 -39.55 2.22
CA VAL A 273 -9.59 -38.13 2.34
C VAL A 273 -8.79 -37.50 3.48
N ASN A 274 -8.69 -38.17 4.63
CA ASN A 274 -7.91 -37.67 5.77
C ASN A 274 -6.45 -37.44 5.41
N ASN A 275 -5.83 -38.36 4.67
CA ASN A 275 -4.44 -38.21 4.22
C ASN A 275 -4.27 -36.98 3.31
N SER A 276 -5.20 -36.76 2.39
CA SER A 276 -5.18 -35.59 1.51
C SER A 276 -5.37 -34.27 2.29
N VAL A 277 -6.27 -34.26 3.27
CA VAL A 277 -6.50 -33.13 4.18
C VAL A 277 -5.25 -32.83 5.00
N ASN A 278 -4.57 -33.85 5.54
CA ASN A 278 -3.32 -33.68 6.29
C ASN A 278 -2.21 -33.06 5.43
N GLN A 279 -2.04 -33.52 4.18
CA GLN A 279 -1.06 -32.95 3.26
C GLN A 279 -1.37 -31.47 2.93
N ALA A 280 -2.63 -31.15 2.62
CA ALA A 280 -3.05 -29.78 2.36
C ALA A 280 -2.89 -28.88 3.59
N MET A 281 -3.21 -29.40 4.77
CA MET A 281 -3.03 -28.70 6.05
C MET A 281 -1.56 -28.42 6.34
N ALA A 282 -0.67 -29.39 6.11
CA ALA A 282 0.78 -29.23 6.29
C ALA A 282 1.35 -28.13 5.40
N VAL A 283 0.91 -28.06 4.13
CA VAL A 283 1.28 -26.98 3.21
C VAL A 283 0.77 -25.62 3.72
N SER A 284 -0.47 -25.58 4.22
CA SER A 284 -1.05 -24.35 4.78
C SER A 284 -0.29 -23.86 6.02
N ILE A 285 0.07 -24.77 6.94
CA ILE A 285 0.89 -24.46 8.12
C ILE A 285 2.25 -23.89 7.73
N ALA A 286 2.93 -24.54 6.77
CA ALA A 286 4.22 -24.05 6.27
C ALA A 286 4.10 -22.64 5.67
N SER A 287 3.06 -22.40 4.88
CA SER A 287 2.76 -21.09 4.28
C SER A 287 2.50 -20.03 5.34
N MET A 288 1.68 -20.31 6.36
CA MET A 288 1.42 -19.39 7.48
C MET A 288 2.71 -19.00 8.21
N ARG A 289 3.56 -19.98 8.55
CA ARG A 289 4.85 -19.73 9.21
C ARG A 289 5.79 -18.88 8.36
N ALA A 290 5.84 -19.11 7.05
CA ALA A 290 6.64 -18.31 6.13
C ALA A 290 6.12 -16.85 6.07
N LEU A 291 4.80 -16.65 5.97
CA LEU A 291 4.17 -15.34 5.95
C LEU A 291 4.38 -14.58 7.27
N GLU A 292 4.24 -15.24 8.41
CA GLU A 292 4.52 -14.64 9.73
C GLU A 292 5.98 -14.19 9.87
N LYS A 293 6.92 -14.96 9.31
CA LYS A 293 8.33 -14.56 9.25
C LYS A 293 8.52 -13.33 8.35
N GLN A 294 7.84 -13.27 7.21
CA GLN A 294 7.89 -12.11 6.30
C GLN A 294 7.33 -10.85 6.95
N VAL A 295 6.21 -10.95 7.70
CA VAL A 295 5.67 -9.82 8.48
C VAL A 295 6.72 -9.28 9.44
N LYS A 296 7.40 -10.13 10.21
CA LYS A 296 8.44 -9.68 11.15
C LYS A 296 9.61 -8.97 10.46
N VAL A 297 10.00 -9.41 9.25
CA VAL A 297 11.05 -8.77 8.45
C VAL A 297 10.60 -7.38 8.03
N LEU A 298 9.36 -7.24 7.53
CA LEU A 298 8.80 -5.96 7.12
C LEU A 298 8.59 -5.02 8.30
N ASP A 299 8.12 -5.51 9.45
CA ASP A 299 7.98 -4.73 10.68
C ASP A 299 9.31 -4.10 11.09
N LYS A 300 10.40 -4.88 11.08
CA LYS A 300 11.74 -4.38 11.39
C LYS A 300 12.22 -3.34 10.38
N ALA A 301 11.96 -3.55 9.07
CA ALA A 301 12.34 -2.59 8.04
C ALA A 301 11.53 -1.29 8.14
N ILE A 302 10.24 -1.37 8.46
CA ILE A 302 9.37 -0.21 8.72
C ILE A 302 9.89 0.57 9.93
N GLU A 303 10.20 -0.11 11.03
CA GLU A 303 10.75 0.52 12.24
C GLU A 303 12.03 1.29 11.94
N GLN A 304 12.98 0.70 11.21
CA GLN A 304 14.21 1.35 10.81
C GLN A 304 13.98 2.59 9.93
N GLN A 305 13.06 2.53 8.97
CA GLN A 305 12.72 3.68 8.14
C GLN A 305 11.98 4.77 8.93
N PHE A 306 11.14 4.36 9.87
CA PHE A 306 10.38 5.28 10.69
C PHE A 306 11.26 6.10 11.65
N GLU A 307 12.33 5.53 12.18
CA GLU A 307 13.29 6.22 13.07
C GLU A 307 14.01 7.38 12.39
N ILE A 308 14.15 7.33 11.05
CA ILE A 308 14.80 8.38 10.27
C ILE A 308 13.86 9.58 10.01
N ILE A 309 12.54 9.40 10.21
CA ILE A 309 11.52 10.41 9.94
C ILE A 309 11.17 11.15 11.24
N PRO A 310 11.44 12.46 11.34
CA PRO A 310 11.00 13.24 12.49
C PRO A 310 9.48 13.22 12.63
N ASN A 311 8.99 12.66 13.72
CA ASN A 311 7.55 12.57 13.98
C ASN A 311 7.24 12.61 15.46
N THR A 312 6.01 12.98 15.80
CA THR A 312 5.48 13.00 17.16
C THR A 312 4.36 11.98 17.39
N LEU A 313 4.06 11.14 16.39
CA LEU A 313 2.91 10.24 16.43
C LEU A 313 3.04 9.17 17.51
N THR A 314 4.28 8.71 17.76
CA THR A 314 4.56 7.72 18.83
C THR A 314 4.34 8.24 20.24
N SER A 315 4.20 9.56 20.44
CA SER A 315 3.86 10.15 21.74
C SER A 315 2.37 9.98 22.09
N ILE A 316 1.55 9.59 21.12
CA ILE A 316 0.11 9.38 21.31
C ILE A 316 -0.12 7.96 21.85
N PRO A 317 -0.74 7.79 23.04
CA PRO A 317 -1.04 6.47 23.58
C PRO A 317 -1.87 5.63 22.60
N GLY A 318 -1.43 4.38 22.37
CA GLY A 318 -2.08 3.45 21.45
C GLY A 318 -1.60 3.51 20.00
N ILE A 319 -0.79 4.49 19.62
CA ILE A 319 -0.16 4.53 18.29
C ILE A 319 1.23 3.90 18.38
N GLY A 320 1.38 2.68 17.86
CA GLY A 320 2.67 2.02 17.73
C GLY A 320 3.37 2.40 16.42
N LYS A 321 4.69 2.12 16.32
CA LYS A 321 5.55 2.46 15.17
C LYS A 321 5.03 1.98 13.79
N VAL A 322 4.20 0.95 13.75
CA VAL A 322 3.62 0.40 12.51
C VAL A 322 2.35 1.14 12.07
N TYR A 323 1.70 1.86 12.99
CA TYR A 323 0.45 2.59 12.74
C TYR A 323 0.61 4.12 12.75
N SER A 324 1.82 4.57 13.03
CA SER A 324 2.18 6.00 12.98
C SER A 324 2.52 6.44 11.58
#